data_1d2f6965514288eaaf8f8e27d1aad6ea
#
_entry.id   1d2f6965514288eaaf8f8e27d1aad6ea
#
_cell.length_a   1.000
_cell.length_b   1.000
_cell.length_c   1.000
_cell.angle_alpha   90.00
_cell.angle_beta   90.00
_cell.angle_gamma   90.00
#
_symmetry.space_group_name_H-M   'P 1'
#
loop_
_entity.id
_entity.type
_entity.pdbx_description
1 polymer ?
#
loop_
_entity_poly.entity_id
_entity_poly.type
_entity_poly.pdbx_seq_one_letter_code
_entity_poly.pdbx_strand_id
1 'polypeptide(L)'
;TMDNVDFVVGASTEAIAAEGLIVTAGGIDLHVHYISADLPEFGMDNGITTLFGGGTGPADGSNATTCTPGKFHITRMLQAVDDMPANFGFLAKGVGSETEVVEEQIKAGAAGIKTHEDWGATYAGIDNSLKVADKYDVSFAVHTDSLNEGGFMENTLESFQGRTVHTFHTEGSGGGHAPDIMVFAGKENILPSSTNPTNPYTTNAIGELLDMVMVCHHLDPKIPEDVSFAESRVRKQTVAAEDVLHDMGA
;
A
#
# COMPACT_ATOMS: atom_id res chain seq x y z
N THR A 1 35.23 0.51 19.15
CA THR A 1 34.34 -0.39 18.40
C THR A 1 33.43 -1.09 19.35
N MET A 2 32.18 -1.24 18.96
CA MET A 2 31.20 -2.02 19.73
C MET A 2 31.56 -3.50 19.66
N ASP A 3 31.21 -4.27 20.69
CA ASP A 3 31.37 -5.72 20.68
C ASP A 3 30.61 -6.33 19.47
N ASN A 4 31.22 -7.32 18.83
CA ASN A 4 30.72 -8.01 17.64
C ASN A 4 30.68 -7.17 16.34
N VAL A 5 31.46 -6.12 16.21
CA VAL A 5 31.66 -5.38 14.97
C VAL A 5 32.98 -5.79 14.34
N ASP A 6 32.92 -6.48 13.21
CA ASP A 6 34.06 -7.06 12.50
C ASP A 6 34.61 -6.16 11.35
N PHE A 7 34.10 -4.92 11.25
CA PHE A 7 34.51 -4.00 10.19
C PHE A 7 35.94 -3.47 10.43
N VAL A 8 36.79 -3.62 9.43
CA VAL A 8 38.11 -3.04 9.40
C VAL A 8 38.06 -1.67 8.76
N VAL A 9 38.42 -0.64 9.52
CA VAL A 9 38.59 0.72 9.00
C VAL A 9 39.83 0.77 8.10
N GLY A 10 39.63 1.12 6.84
CA GLY A 10 40.69 1.13 5.82
C GLY A 10 40.59 2.36 4.92
N ALA A 11 41.38 2.37 3.86
CA ALA A 11 41.51 3.50 2.94
C ALA A 11 40.20 3.81 2.16
N SER A 12 39.29 2.85 2.07
CA SER A 12 37.98 3.01 1.42
C SER A 12 36.85 3.33 2.40
N THR A 13 37.16 3.47 3.70
CA THR A 13 36.14 3.77 4.72
C THR A 13 35.88 5.27 4.76
N GLU A 14 34.65 5.64 4.53
CA GLU A 14 34.17 7.01 4.72
C GLU A 14 33.69 7.20 6.16
N ALA A 15 34.10 8.31 6.77
CA ALA A 15 33.66 8.68 8.11
C ALA A 15 32.64 9.82 8.01
N ILE A 16 31.44 9.59 8.54
CA ILE A 16 30.37 10.59 8.59
C ILE A 16 30.25 11.08 10.03
N ALA A 17 30.41 12.40 10.23
CA ALA A 17 30.22 13.02 11.53
C ALA A 17 28.74 13.10 11.89
N ALA A 18 28.36 12.56 13.04
CA ALA A 18 26.98 12.49 13.50
C ALA A 18 26.83 13.00 14.95
N GLU A 19 27.70 13.89 15.40
CA GLU A 19 27.64 14.44 16.75
C GLU A 19 26.33 15.22 16.96
N GLY A 20 25.56 14.82 17.97
CA GLY A 20 24.27 15.42 18.28
C GLY A 20 23.10 14.97 17.38
N LEU A 21 23.34 13.99 16.51
CA LEU A 21 22.33 13.41 15.61
C LEU A 21 22.01 11.98 16.03
N ILE A 22 20.81 11.56 15.67
CA ILE A 22 20.39 10.14 15.75
C ILE A 22 20.37 9.59 14.34
N VAL A 23 21.10 8.50 14.11
CA VAL A 23 21.12 7.79 12.83
C VAL A 23 20.13 6.62 12.89
N THR A 24 19.18 6.61 11.99
CA THR A 24 18.19 5.53 11.84
C THR A 24 18.26 4.93 10.44
N ALA A 25 17.68 3.75 10.25
CA ALA A 25 17.37 3.26 8.91
C ALA A 25 16.40 4.24 8.22
N GLY A 26 16.48 4.34 6.90
CA GLY A 26 15.48 5.07 6.13
C GLY A 26 14.10 4.40 6.21
N GLY A 27 13.06 5.19 6.16
CA GLY A 27 11.68 4.69 6.17
C GLY A 27 11.35 3.93 4.88
N ILE A 28 10.42 2.99 5.01
CA ILE A 28 9.85 2.24 3.90
C ILE A 28 8.37 2.54 3.84
N ASP A 29 7.91 3.16 2.76
CA ASP A 29 6.48 3.34 2.49
C ASP A 29 5.99 2.15 1.65
N LEU A 30 5.08 1.36 2.19
CA LEU A 30 4.54 0.15 1.55
C LEU A 30 3.20 0.38 0.84
N HIS A 31 2.70 1.62 0.84
CA HIS A 31 1.41 1.95 0.22
C HIS A 31 1.49 3.23 -0.61
N VAL A 32 2.38 3.23 -1.59
CA VAL A 32 2.62 4.40 -2.44
C VAL A 32 1.68 4.43 -3.63
N HIS A 33 1.00 5.56 -3.80
CA HIS A 33 0.28 5.91 -5.02
C HIS A 33 1.21 6.73 -5.91
N TYR A 34 1.75 6.13 -6.97
CA TYR A 34 2.64 6.83 -7.91
C TYR A 34 1.85 7.75 -8.84
N ILE A 35 1.57 8.96 -8.37
CA ILE A 35 0.75 9.97 -9.05
C ILE A 35 1.59 11.09 -9.69
N SER A 36 2.78 11.36 -9.17
CA SER A 36 3.67 12.43 -9.63
C SER A 36 5.13 11.96 -9.66
N ALA A 37 5.91 12.51 -10.58
CA ALA A 37 7.35 12.27 -10.64
C ALA A 37 8.12 12.92 -9.47
N ASP A 38 7.53 13.88 -8.77
CA ASP A 38 8.14 14.58 -7.64
C ASP A 38 8.01 13.82 -6.32
N LEU A 39 7.14 12.81 -6.29
CA LEU A 39 6.82 12.05 -5.06
C LEU A 39 8.04 11.41 -4.40
N PRO A 40 9.02 10.85 -5.12
CA PRO A 40 10.23 10.31 -4.52
C PRO A 40 11.09 11.36 -3.79
N GLU A 41 11.16 12.58 -4.34
CA GLU A 41 11.88 13.69 -3.70
C GLU A 41 11.22 14.08 -2.37
N PHE A 42 9.89 14.24 -2.36
CA PHE A 42 9.15 14.47 -1.12
C PHE A 42 9.31 13.35 -0.10
N GLY A 43 9.32 12.10 -0.56
CA GLY A 43 9.59 10.95 0.31
C GLY A 43 10.96 11.04 0.96
N MET A 44 11.99 11.29 0.19
CA MET A 44 13.37 11.40 0.67
C MET A 44 13.57 12.58 1.62
N ASP A 45 12.97 13.72 1.35
CA ASP A 45 13.00 14.90 2.24
C ASP A 45 12.39 14.61 3.62
N ASN A 46 11.53 13.60 3.70
CA ASN A 46 10.92 13.11 4.93
C ASN A 46 11.55 11.81 5.47
N GLY A 47 12.70 11.41 4.94
CA GLY A 47 13.45 10.25 5.40
C GLY A 47 12.94 8.89 4.88
N ILE A 48 12.06 8.88 3.88
CA ILE A 48 11.62 7.67 3.19
C ILE A 48 12.63 7.34 2.10
N THR A 49 13.27 6.20 2.19
CA THR A 49 14.30 5.75 1.23
C THR A 49 13.83 4.61 0.34
N THR A 50 12.67 4.04 0.63
CA THR A 50 12.07 2.97 -0.16
C THR A 50 10.59 3.24 -0.37
N LEU A 51 10.18 3.24 -1.62
CA LEU A 51 8.80 3.46 -2.03
C LEU A 51 8.28 2.20 -2.72
N PHE A 52 7.26 1.60 -2.13
CA PHE A 52 6.66 0.36 -2.61
C PHE A 52 5.16 0.55 -2.83
N GLY A 53 4.70 0.38 -4.06
CA GLY A 53 3.31 0.65 -4.38
C GLY A 53 2.99 0.48 -5.86
N GLY A 54 2.04 1.24 -6.37
CA GLY A 54 1.64 1.13 -7.76
C GLY A 54 1.05 2.42 -8.32
N GLY A 55 0.88 2.42 -9.63
CA GLY A 55 0.40 3.53 -10.43
C GLY A 55 1.31 3.81 -11.62
N THR A 56 0.82 4.59 -12.55
CA THR A 56 1.54 5.01 -13.76
C THR A 56 1.44 6.53 -13.95
N GLY A 57 1.65 7.29 -12.88
CA GLY A 57 1.42 8.73 -12.85
C GLY A 57 -0.09 9.05 -12.91
N PRO A 58 -0.52 10.07 -13.67
CA PRO A 58 -1.92 10.48 -13.75
C PRO A 58 -2.80 9.53 -14.57
N ALA A 59 -2.29 8.36 -15.00
CA ALA A 59 -3.07 7.40 -15.76
C ALA A 59 -4.27 6.90 -14.93
N ASP A 60 -5.44 6.96 -15.54
CA ASP A 60 -6.72 6.70 -14.91
C ASP A 60 -6.77 5.32 -14.23
N GLY A 61 -7.25 5.30 -13.01
CA GLY A 61 -7.46 4.11 -12.19
C GLY A 61 -6.20 3.42 -11.67
N SER A 62 -5.03 3.59 -12.28
CA SER A 62 -3.82 2.90 -11.87
C SER A 62 -3.22 3.45 -10.57
N ASN A 63 -3.21 4.75 -10.40
CA ASN A 63 -2.71 5.41 -9.21
C ASN A 63 -3.66 5.23 -8.00
N ALA A 64 -4.97 5.34 -8.22
CA ALA A 64 -5.96 5.17 -7.15
C ALA A 64 -5.94 3.75 -6.56
N THR A 65 -5.67 2.75 -7.38
CA THR A 65 -5.64 1.33 -6.98
C THR A 65 -4.28 0.82 -6.52
N THR A 66 -3.24 1.66 -6.59
CA THR A 66 -1.84 1.25 -6.33
C THR A 66 -1.39 0.04 -7.16
N CYS A 67 -1.86 -0.05 -8.39
CA CYS A 67 -1.48 -1.10 -9.34
C CYS A 67 -0.72 -0.52 -10.52
N THR A 68 0.38 -1.16 -10.90
CA THR A 68 1.09 -0.88 -12.16
C THR A 68 0.78 -2.03 -13.12
N PRO A 69 -0.26 -1.88 -13.98
CA PRO A 69 -0.86 -3.01 -14.67
C PRO A 69 -0.09 -3.40 -15.93
N GLY A 70 0.32 -4.66 -15.97
CA GLY A 70 0.90 -5.29 -17.15
C GLY A 70 2.37 -4.95 -17.41
N LYS A 71 3.01 -5.81 -18.19
CA LYS A 71 4.43 -5.74 -18.50
C LYS A 71 4.87 -4.38 -19.04
N PHE A 72 4.07 -3.76 -19.91
CA PHE A 72 4.43 -2.47 -20.52
C PHE A 72 4.60 -1.38 -19.44
N HIS A 73 3.60 -1.22 -18.58
CA HIS A 73 3.62 -0.18 -17.55
C HIS A 73 4.71 -0.42 -16.51
N ILE A 74 4.89 -1.67 -16.05
CA ILE A 74 5.97 -2.04 -15.13
C ILE A 74 7.33 -1.66 -15.71
N THR A 75 7.59 -2.06 -16.96
CA THR A 75 8.85 -1.70 -17.63
C THR A 75 9.05 -0.19 -17.73
N ARG A 76 7.98 0.57 -18.04
CA ARG A 76 8.07 2.04 -18.15
C ARG A 76 8.31 2.70 -16.79
N MET A 77 7.67 2.21 -15.74
CA MET A 77 7.88 2.75 -14.40
C MET A 77 9.29 2.45 -13.89
N LEU A 78 9.82 1.25 -14.13
CA LEU A 78 11.21 0.92 -13.82
C LEU A 78 12.20 1.84 -14.54
N GLN A 79 11.95 2.12 -15.82
CA GLN A 79 12.77 3.07 -16.60
C GLN A 79 12.65 4.51 -16.08
N ALA A 80 11.48 4.91 -15.60
CA ALA A 80 11.23 6.27 -15.13
C ALA A 80 11.96 6.59 -13.82
N VAL A 81 12.31 5.58 -13.03
CA VAL A 81 12.97 5.75 -11.73
C VAL A 81 14.46 5.35 -11.73
N ASP A 82 15.01 4.99 -12.89
CA ASP A 82 16.37 4.44 -13.01
C ASP A 82 17.46 5.39 -12.48
N ASP A 83 17.26 6.69 -12.65
CA ASP A 83 18.19 7.73 -12.19
C ASP A 83 17.83 8.32 -10.81
N MET A 84 16.80 7.82 -10.14
CA MET A 84 16.33 8.39 -8.87
C MET A 84 17.06 7.75 -7.67
N PRO A 85 17.48 8.55 -6.67
CA PRO A 85 18.28 8.07 -5.55
C PRO A 85 17.48 7.43 -4.42
N ALA A 86 16.49 6.58 -4.75
CA ALA A 86 15.68 5.85 -3.80
C ALA A 86 15.47 4.40 -4.27
N ASN A 87 14.93 3.55 -3.41
CA ASN A 87 14.53 2.19 -3.79
C ASN A 87 13.07 2.19 -4.20
N PHE A 88 12.75 1.46 -5.27
CA PHE A 88 11.40 1.40 -5.81
C PHE A 88 10.90 -0.03 -5.96
N GLY A 89 9.64 -0.26 -5.59
CA GLY A 89 8.93 -1.50 -5.87
C GLY A 89 7.57 -1.21 -6.48
N PHE A 90 7.28 -1.83 -7.64
CA PHE A 90 6.00 -1.67 -8.33
C PHE A 90 5.14 -2.91 -8.15
N LEU A 91 3.88 -2.69 -7.75
CA LEU A 91 2.90 -3.74 -7.54
C LEU A 91 2.18 -4.07 -8.86
N ALA A 92 2.24 -5.34 -9.25
CA ALA A 92 1.47 -5.87 -10.36
C ALA A 92 -0.04 -5.82 -10.07
N LYS A 93 -0.85 -5.72 -11.11
CA LYS A 93 -2.30 -5.87 -11.00
C LYS A 93 -2.67 -7.33 -10.76
N GLY A 94 -3.16 -7.63 -9.56
CA GLY A 94 -3.47 -8.98 -9.07
C GLY A 94 -4.87 -9.48 -9.42
N VAL A 95 -5.37 -9.15 -10.60
CA VAL A 95 -6.65 -9.68 -11.08
C VAL A 95 -6.46 -10.38 -12.40
N GLY A 96 -6.67 -11.65 -12.40
CA GLY A 96 -6.63 -12.49 -13.59
C GLY A 96 -7.42 -13.76 -13.35
N SER A 97 -8.13 -14.23 -14.38
CA SER A 97 -8.75 -15.54 -14.36
C SER A 97 -7.71 -16.67 -14.36
N GLU A 98 -6.49 -16.35 -14.83
CA GLU A 98 -5.38 -17.28 -14.98
C GLU A 98 -4.12 -16.72 -14.31
N THR A 99 -3.31 -17.61 -13.74
CA THR A 99 -2.06 -17.25 -13.04
C THR A 99 -1.02 -16.66 -13.98
N GLU A 100 -0.99 -17.08 -15.24
CA GLU A 100 -0.01 -16.66 -16.25
C GLU A 100 0.00 -15.16 -16.48
N VAL A 101 -1.16 -14.51 -16.41
CA VAL A 101 -1.31 -13.05 -16.58
C VAL A 101 -0.62 -12.30 -15.45
N VAL A 102 -0.68 -12.84 -14.24
CA VAL A 102 -0.02 -12.25 -13.06
C VAL A 102 1.48 -12.58 -13.10
N GLU A 103 1.85 -13.81 -13.48
CA GLU A 103 3.25 -14.22 -13.62
C GLU A 103 4.02 -13.40 -14.65
N GLU A 104 3.39 -13.03 -15.76
CA GLU A 104 4.02 -12.16 -16.77
C GLU A 104 4.47 -10.82 -16.17
N GLN A 105 3.68 -10.27 -15.26
CA GLN A 105 3.98 -9.02 -14.61
C GLN A 105 5.14 -9.16 -13.62
N ILE A 106 5.20 -10.24 -12.85
CA ILE A 106 6.35 -10.52 -11.97
C ILE A 106 7.62 -10.69 -12.80
N LYS A 107 7.56 -11.46 -13.89
CA LYS A 107 8.71 -11.64 -14.82
C LYS A 107 9.15 -10.33 -15.50
N ALA A 108 8.27 -9.34 -15.58
CA ALA A 108 8.59 -8.01 -16.10
C ALA A 108 9.29 -7.10 -15.06
N GLY A 109 9.40 -7.55 -13.82
CA GLY A 109 10.10 -6.84 -12.74
C GLY A 109 9.18 -6.25 -11.67
N ALA A 110 7.92 -6.64 -11.59
CA ALA A 110 7.08 -6.25 -10.46
C ALA A 110 7.62 -6.86 -9.15
N ALA A 111 7.62 -6.05 -8.10
CA ALA A 111 8.16 -6.44 -6.80
C ALA A 111 7.12 -7.11 -5.88
N GLY A 112 5.86 -7.09 -6.27
CA GLY A 112 4.75 -7.68 -5.55
C GLY A 112 3.46 -7.61 -6.35
N ILE A 113 2.36 -8.02 -5.74
CA ILE A 113 1.04 -8.10 -6.38
C ILE A 113 0.04 -7.32 -5.53
N LYS A 114 -0.82 -6.55 -6.19
CA LYS A 114 -1.93 -5.85 -5.55
C LYS A 114 -3.26 -6.25 -6.17
N THR A 115 -4.17 -6.72 -5.35
CA THR A 115 -5.58 -6.88 -5.74
C THR A 115 -6.41 -5.73 -5.21
N HIS A 116 -7.25 -5.16 -6.03
CA HIS A 116 -8.16 -4.08 -5.70
C HIS A 116 -9.56 -4.41 -6.23
N GLU A 117 -10.58 -4.07 -5.47
CA GLU A 117 -11.98 -4.31 -5.81
C GLU A 117 -12.43 -3.68 -7.13
N ASP A 118 -11.92 -2.48 -7.46
CA ASP A 118 -12.21 -1.80 -8.73
C ASP A 118 -11.84 -2.64 -9.95
N TRP A 119 -11.00 -3.63 -9.78
CA TRP A 119 -10.56 -4.56 -10.82
C TRP A 119 -11.17 -5.95 -10.66
N GLY A 120 -11.99 -6.19 -9.63
CA GLY A 120 -12.59 -7.48 -9.32
C GLY A 120 -11.80 -8.30 -8.28
N ALA A 121 -11.94 -7.98 -7.01
CA ALA A 121 -11.35 -8.73 -5.90
C ALA A 121 -12.18 -9.96 -5.52
N THR A 122 -12.42 -10.84 -6.48
CA THR A 122 -13.14 -12.08 -6.26
C THR A 122 -12.27 -13.14 -5.57
N TYR A 123 -12.91 -14.15 -4.96
CA TYR A 123 -12.19 -15.28 -4.36
C TYR A 123 -11.14 -15.87 -5.32
N ALA A 124 -11.53 -16.15 -6.56
CA ALA A 124 -10.63 -16.72 -7.56
C ALA A 124 -9.49 -15.77 -7.95
N GLY A 125 -9.75 -14.47 -8.06
CA GLY A 125 -8.73 -13.46 -8.37
C GLY A 125 -7.69 -13.35 -7.26
N ILE A 126 -8.13 -13.34 -6.01
CA ILE A 126 -7.25 -13.33 -4.84
C ILE A 126 -6.45 -14.63 -4.76
N ASP A 127 -7.09 -15.77 -4.88
CA ASP A 127 -6.42 -17.07 -4.80
C ASP A 127 -5.38 -17.26 -5.91
N ASN A 128 -5.68 -16.88 -7.15
CA ASN A 128 -4.72 -16.95 -8.26
C ASN A 128 -3.53 -16.02 -8.03
N SER A 129 -3.77 -14.81 -7.53
CA SER A 129 -2.69 -13.87 -7.20
C SER A 129 -1.79 -14.41 -6.09
N LEU A 130 -2.37 -14.99 -5.05
CA LEU A 130 -1.63 -15.60 -3.95
C LEU A 130 -0.83 -16.84 -4.38
N LYS A 131 -1.35 -17.65 -5.31
CA LYS A 131 -0.57 -18.77 -5.90
C LYS A 131 0.68 -18.27 -6.61
N VAL A 132 0.58 -17.12 -7.29
CA VAL A 132 1.75 -16.52 -7.95
C VAL A 132 2.69 -15.92 -6.92
N ALA A 133 2.16 -15.25 -5.88
CA ALA A 133 2.96 -14.70 -4.80
C ALA A 133 3.78 -15.79 -4.10
N ASP A 134 3.16 -16.92 -3.76
CA ASP A 134 3.85 -18.08 -3.17
C ASP A 134 4.93 -18.66 -4.11
N LYS A 135 4.61 -18.76 -5.41
CA LYS A 135 5.54 -19.33 -6.40
C LYS A 135 6.80 -18.51 -6.61
N TYR A 136 6.68 -17.18 -6.53
CA TYR A 136 7.78 -16.25 -6.80
C TYR A 136 8.37 -15.61 -5.54
N ASP A 137 7.84 -15.96 -4.37
CA ASP A 137 8.24 -15.41 -3.08
C ASP A 137 8.18 -13.87 -3.08
N VAL A 138 7.04 -13.34 -3.49
CA VAL A 138 6.78 -11.89 -3.53
C VAL A 138 5.60 -11.53 -2.65
N SER A 139 5.54 -10.27 -2.21
CA SER A 139 4.45 -9.78 -1.37
C SER A 139 3.11 -9.75 -2.13
N PHE A 140 2.04 -9.97 -1.39
CA PHE A 140 0.68 -9.77 -1.88
C PHE A 140 -0.05 -8.78 -0.98
N ALA A 141 -0.62 -7.75 -1.59
CA ALA A 141 -1.43 -6.76 -0.91
C ALA A 141 -2.86 -6.74 -1.46
N VAL A 142 -3.82 -6.50 -0.60
CA VAL A 142 -5.22 -6.39 -0.97
C VAL A 142 -5.83 -5.09 -0.44
N HIS A 143 -6.54 -4.37 -1.31
CA HIS A 143 -7.49 -3.36 -0.88
C HIS A 143 -8.70 -4.10 -0.35
N THR A 144 -9.05 -3.83 0.88
CA THR A 144 -10.14 -4.53 1.55
C THR A 144 -11.46 -4.24 0.87
N ASP A 145 -12.25 -5.27 0.66
CA ASP A 145 -13.47 -5.23 -0.14
C ASP A 145 -14.48 -4.20 0.37
N SER A 146 -14.60 -3.09 -0.34
CA SER A 146 -15.57 -2.03 -0.03
C SER A 146 -16.89 -2.19 -0.77
N LEU A 147 -16.92 -2.98 -1.83
CA LEU A 147 -18.08 -3.16 -2.69
C LEU A 147 -18.79 -4.51 -2.51
N ASN A 148 -18.28 -5.37 -1.65
CA ASN A 148 -18.78 -6.73 -1.44
C ASN A 148 -18.78 -7.60 -2.72
N GLU A 149 -17.88 -7.35 -3.64
CA GLU A 149 -17.82 -8.11 -4.89
C GLU A 149 -17.48 -9.58 -4.66
N GLY A 150 -16.63 -9.87 -3.68
CA GLY A 150 -16.25 -11.21 -3.26
C GLY A 150 -17.23 -11.83 -2.25
N GLY A 151 -18.29 -11.11 -1.85
CA GLY A 151 -19.18 -11.48 -0.77
C GLY A 151 -18.93 -10.66 0.49
N PHE A 152 -18.92 -11.33 1.64
CA PHE A 152 -18.64 -10.70 2.92
C PHE A 152 -17.15 -10.82 3.28
N MET A 153 -16.72 -10.12 4.33
CA MET A 153 -15.36 -10.14 4.85
C MET A 153 -14.86 -11.58 5.09
N GLU A 154 -15.72 -12.48 5.54
CA GLU A 154 -15.40 -13.89 5.74
C GLU A 154 -14.99 -14.59 4.43
N ASN A 155 -15.61 -14.26 3.31
CA ASN A 155 -15.27 -14.82 2.01
C ASN A 155 -13.89 -14.34 1.55
N THR A 156 -13.57 -13.07 1.79
CA THR A 156 -12.22 -12.53 1.53
C THR A 156 -11.19 -13.24 2.39
N LEU A 157 -11.44 -13.39 3.69
CA LEU A 157 -10.56 -14.12 4.60
C LEU A 157 -10.37 -15.58 4.19
N GLU A 158 -11.43 -16.25 3.76
CA GLU A 158 -11.37 -17.63 3.26
C GLU A 158 -10.48 -17.75 2.02
N SER A 159 -10.50 -16.75 1.13
CA SER A 159 -9.66 -16.73 -0.08
C SER A 159 -8.16 -16.68 0.20
N PHE A 160 -7.77 -16.18 1.37
CA PHE A 160 -6.36 -16.15 1.79
C PHE A 160 -5.80 -17.55 2.12
N GLN A 161 -6.63 -18.46 2.54
CA GLN A 161 -6.25 -19.86 2.85
C GLN A 161 -5.05 -19.97 3.78
N GLY A 162 -4.92 -19.06 4.75
CA GLY A 162 -3.82 -19.02 5.71
C GLY A 162 -2.50 -18.49 5.15
N ARG A 163 -2.46 -18.00 3.92
CA ARG A 163 -1.27 -17.39 3.31
C ARG A 163 -1.05 -15.97 3.84
N THR A 164 0.18 -15.48 3.74
CA THR A 164 0.54 -14.13 4.20
C THR A 164 -0.02 -13.06 3.26
N VAL A 165 -0.73 -12.10 3.85
CA VAL A 165 -1.39 -11.02 3.12
C VAL A 165 -1.17 -9.69 3.83
N HIS A 166 -0.84 -8.65 3.07
CA HIS A 166 -0.88 -7.28 3.55
C HIS A 166 -2.26 -6.68 3.23
N THR A 167 -3.02 -6.35 4.27
CA THR A 167 -4.34 -5.72 4.10
C THR A 167 -4.22 -4.21 4.28
N PHE A 168 -4.59 -3.47 3.23
CA PHE A 168 -4.64 -2.02 3.25
C PHE A 168 -5.97 -1.55 3.84
N HIS A 169 -5.97 -0.37 4.45
CA HIS A 169 -7.19 0.23 5.02
C HIS A 169 -7.92 -0.67 6.01
N THR A 170 -7.19 -1.39 6.84
CA THR A 170 -7.79 -2.36 7.77
C THR A 170 -8.68 -1.69 8.82
N GLU A 171 -8.55 -0.39 9.04
CA GLU A 171 -9.48 0.42 9.83
C GLU A 171 -10.80 0.70 9.08
N GLY A 172 -10.85 0.47 7.77
CA GLY A 172 -12.04 0.57 6.95
C GLY A 172 -12.21 1.87 6.17
N SER A 173 -11.19 2.74 6.08
CA SER A 173 -11.25 3.93 5.22
C SER A 173 -11.29 3.59 3.73
N GLY A 174 -10.96 2.37 3.35
CA GLY A 174 -11.23 1.83 2.01
C GLY A 174 -12.73 1.71 1.68
N GLY A 175 -13.60 1.74 2.68
CA GLY A 175 -15.07 1.63 2.54
C GLY A 175 -15.62 0.28 3.00
N GLY A 176 -16.78 -0.09 2.49
CA GLY A 176 -17.40 -1.40 2.63
C GLY A 176 -17.60 -1.93 4.05
N HIS A 177 -16.86 -2.93 4.41
CA HIS A 177 -17.03 -3.70 5.64
C HIS A 177 -16.48 -3.05 6.92
N ALA A 178 -16.25 -1.75 6.95
CA ALA A 178 -15.85 -1.09 8.19
C ALA A 178 -17.03 -1.06 9.20
N PRO A 179 -16.83 -1.37 10.49
CA PRO A 179 -15.52 -1.69 11.10
C PRO A 179 -15.18 -3.19 11.12
N ASP A 180 -15.98 -4.07 10.54
CA ASP A 180 -15.86 -5.53 10.66
C ASP A 180 -14.52 -6.06 10.15
N ILE A 181 -13.95 -5.37 9.17
CA ILE A 181 -12.66 -5.69 8.56
C ILE A 181 -11.50 -5.68 9.56
N MET A 182 -11.63 -4.99 10.68
CA MET A 182 -10.62 -4.98 11.76
C MET A 182 -10.28 -6.36 12.29
N VAL A 183 -11.15 -7.35 12.09
CA VAL A 183 -10.89 -8.73 12.50
C VAL A 183 -9.64 -9.29 11.83
N PHE A 184 -9.22 -8.74 10.69
CA PHE A 184 -7.99 -9.14 10.01
C PHE A 184 -6.74 -8.88 10.85
N ALA A 185 -6.72 -7.81 11.65
CA ALA A 185 -5.59 -7.50 12.51
C ALA A 185 -5.31 -8.56 13.59
N GLY A 186 -6.32 -9.37 13.93
CA GLY A 186 -6.17 -10.49 14.87
C GLY A 186 -5.70 -11.80 14.24
N LYS A 187 -5.28 -11.82 12.97
CA LYS A 187 -4.84 -13.03 12.26
C LYS A 187 -3.32 -13.05 12.11
N GLU A 188 -2.67 -14.15 12.50
CA GLU A 188 -1.21 -14.28 12.48
C GLU A 188 -0.56 -14.16 11.09
N ASN A 189 -1.32 -14.47 10.04
CA ASN A 189 -0.85 -14.43 8.66
C ASN A 189 -1.19 -13.12 7.93
N ILE A 190 -1.76 -12.13 8.62
CA ILE A 190 -2.14 -10.86 8.02
C ILE A 190 -1.31 -9.73 8.61
N LEU A 191 -0.70 -8.94 7.73
CA LEU A 191 -0.09 -7.67 8.07
C LEU A 191 -1.14 -6.57 7.84
N PRO A 192 -1.76 -6.03 8.89
CA PRO A 192 -2.72 -4.95 8.74
C PRO A 192 -2.00 -3.62 8.57
N SER A 193 -2.58 -2.71 7.81
CA SER A 193 -2.14 -1.31 7.77
C SER A 193 -3.33 -0.36 7.68
N SER A 194 -3.16 0.80 8.26
CA SER A 194 -4.10 1.92 8.18
C SER A 194 -3.67 2.94 7.13
N THR A 195 -4.43 4.00 6.99
CA THR A 195 -4.12 5.08 6.05
C THR A 195 -4.26 6.46 6.67
N ASN A 196 -3.59 7.45 6.06
CA ASN A 196 -3.59 8.83 6.54
C ASN A 196 -4.98 9.44 6.82
N PRO A 197 -6.04 9.16 6.03
CA PRO A 197 -7.37 9.74 6.31
C PRO A 197 -7.96 9.43 7.68
N THR A 198 -7.47 8.41 8.37
CA THR A 198 -7.94 8.04 9.72
C THR A 198 -6.87 8.19 10.78
N ASN A 199 -5.70 8.69 10.42
CA ASN A 199 -4.55 8.80 11.30
C ASN A 199 -4.85 9.72 12.51
N PRO A 200 -4.65 9.25 13.75
CA PRO A 200 -4.94 10.01 14.97
C PRO A 200 -4.08 11.25 15.17
N TYR A 201 -3.01 11.41 14.43
CA TYR A 201 -2.15 12.61 14.52
C TYR A 201 -2.75 13.84 13.84
N THR A 202 -3.78 13.68 13.04
CA THR A 202 -4.56 14.81 12.55
C THR A 202 -5.45 15.32 13.70
N THR A 203 -5.02 16.37 14.35
CA THR A 203 -5.69 16.92 15.54
C THR A 203 -6.99 17.65 15.21
N ASN A 204 -7.25 17.90 13.96
CA ASN A 204 -8.37 18.67 13.52
C ASN A 204 -9.40 17.79 12.85
N ALA A 205 -10.29 17.40 13.45
CA ALA A 205 -11.61 17.11 12.96
C ALA A 205 -11.72 16.43 11.58
N ILE A 206 -12.73 15.68 11.47
CA ILE A 206 -13.28 15.04 10.25
C ILE A 206 -13.11 15.89 8.99
N GLY A 207 -13.16 17.22 9.07
CA GLY A 207 -12.98 18.11 7.92
C GLY A 207 -11.62 17.96 7.21
N GLU A 208 -10.51 17.91 7.94
CA GLU A 208 -9.17 17.70 7.35
C GLU A 208 -9.04 16.30 6.74
N LEU A 209 -9.59 15.30 7.41
CA LEU A 209 -9.56 13.93 6.91
C LEU A 209 -10.37 13.80 5.62
N LEU A 210 -11.52 14.48 5.54
CA LEU A 210 -12.32 14.54 4.32
C LEU A 210 -11.57 15.27 3.19
N ASP A 211 -10.95 16.40 3.47
CA ASP A 211 -10.13 17.12 2.49
C ASP A 211 -8.98 16.25 1.98
N MET A 212 -8.35 15.48 2.84
CA MET A 212 -7.29 14.55 2.46
C MET A 212 -7.81 13.47 1.50
N VAL A 213 -8.97 12.85 1.80
CA VAL A 213 -9.61 11.89 0.88
C VAL A 213 -9.95 12.54 -0.45
N MET A 214 -10.52 13.75 -0.43
CA MET A 214 -10.86 14.50 -1.64
C MET A 214 -9.63 14.71 -2.53
N VAL A 215 -8.53 15.16 -1.95
CA VAL A 215 -7.27 15.41 -2.68
C VAL A 215 -6.67 14.12 -3.22
N CYS A 216 -6.56 13.09 -2.40
CA CYS A 216 -5.94 11.81 -2.79
C CYS A 216 -6.71 11.09 -3.92
N HIS A 217 -8.01 11.31 -4.01
CA HIS A 217 -8.86 10.67 -5.02
C HIS A 217 -9.24 11.60 -6.17
N HIS A 218 -8.66 12.80 -6.23
CA HIS A 218 -8.96 13.81 -7.27
C HIS A 218 -10.45 14.18 -7.35
N LEU A 219 -11.11 14.24 -6.20
CA LEU A 219 -12.54 14.55 -6.10
C LEU A 219 -12.79 16.06 -6.14
N ASP A 220 -13.95 16.45 -6.68
CA ASP A 220 -14.36 17.86 -6.74
C ASP A 220 -15.36 18.17 -5.61
N PRO A 221 -15.03 19.08 -4.67
CA PRO A 221 -15.94 19.44 -3.58
C PRO A 221 -17.25 20.13 -4.04
N LYS A 222 -17.37 20.46 -5.31
CA LYS A 222 -18.59 21.00 -5.91
C LYS A 222 -19.55 19.92 -6.41
N ILE A 223 -19.09 18.68 -6.48
CA ILE A 223 -19.88 17.52 -6.93
C ILE A 223 -20.40 16.78 -5.69
N PRO A 224 -21.73 16.75 -5.45
CA PRO A 224 -22.29 16.10 -4.25
C PRO A 224 -21.93 14.62 -4.11
N GLU A 225 -21.81 13.91 -5.22
CA GLU A 225 -21.45 12.51 -5.27
C GLU A 225 -20.01 12.28 -4.79
N ASP A 226 -19.09 13.16 -5.15
CA ASP A 226 -17.70 13.13 -4.73
C ASP A 226 -17.57 13.39 -3.22
N VAL A 227 -18.31 14.37 -2.72
CA VAL A 227 -18.37 14.66 -1.28
C VAL A 227 -18.94 13.46 -0.51
N SER A 228 -20.02 12.87 -1.00
CA SER A 228 -20.65 11.70 -0.40
C SER A 228 -19.70 10.49 -0.39
N PHE A 229 -18.91 10.32 -1.45
CA PHE A 229 -17.85 9.31 -1.49
C PHE A 229 -16.82 9.53 -0.38
N ALA A 230 -16.27 10.73 -0.24
CA ALA A 230 -15.31 11.05 0.80
C ALA A 230 -15.89 10.81 2.21
N GLU A 231 -17.12 11.26 2.46
CA GLU A 231 -17.83 11.05 3.73
C GLU A 231 -18.05 9.55 4.03
N SER A 232 -18.16 8.71 3.03
CA SER A 232 -18.27 7.26 3.23
C SER A 232 -16.98 6.62 3.73
N ARG A 233 -15.84 7.26 3.51
CA ARG A 233 -14.49 6.77 3.90
C ARG A 233 -14.11 7.22 5.30
N VAL A 234 -14.45 8.46 5.67
CA VAL A 234 -14.12 9.02 6.98
C VAL A 234 -15.37 9.04 7.85
N ARG A 235 -15.54 7.99 8.63
CA ARG A 235 -16.66 7.79 9.54
C ARG A 235 -16.17 7.69 10.98
N LYS A 236 -17.04 7.96 11.95
CA LYS A 236 -16.70 7.81 13.37
C LYS A 236 -16.20 6.39 13.69
N GLN A 237 -16.76 5.40 13.03
CA GLN A 237 -16.36 3.99 13.19
C GLN A 237 -14.95 3.74 12.67
N THR A 238 -14.58 4.30 11.52
CA THR A 238 -13.23 4.12 10.96
C THR A 238 -12.17 4.85 11.75
N VAL A 239 -12.48 6.04 12.27
CA VAL A 239 -11.57 6.78 13.18
C VAL A 239 -11.38 6.02 14.50
N ALA A 240 -12.45 5.48 15.08
CA ALA A 240 -12.34 4.66 16.30
C ALA A 240 -11.61 3.32 16.04
N ALA A 241 -11.76 2.76 14.84
CA ALA A 241 -11.05 1.56 14.43
C ALA A 241 -9.55 1.79 14.32
N GLU A 242 -9.12 2.96 13.88
CA GLU A 242 -7.72 3.35 13.84
C GLU A 242 -7.05 3.30 15.22
N ASP A 243 -7.71 3.87 16.24
CA ASP A 243 -7.20 3.81 17.61
C ASP A 243 -6.98 2.35 18.07
N VAL A 244 -7.92 1.47 17.74
CA VAL A 244 -7.81 0.05 18.09
C VAL A 244 -6.67 -0.63 17.33
N LEU A 245 -6.48 -0.35 16.05
CA LEU A 245 -5.37 -0.91 15.28
C LEU A 245 -4.02 -0.48 15.84
N HIS A 246 -3.85 0.78 16.22
CA HIS A 246 -2.64 1.26 16.89
C HIS A 246 -2.39 0.54 18.22
N ASP A 247 -3.43 0.33 19.03
CA ASP A 247 -3.32 -0.44 20.26
C ASP A 247 -2.92 -1.91 20.03
N MET A 248 -3.28 -2.45 18.88
CA MET A 248 -2.88 -3.80 18.43
C MET A 248 -1.48 -3.84 17.82
N GLY A 249 -0.86 -2.71 17.55
CA GLY A 249 0.49 -2.59 17.00
C GLY A 249 0.56 -2.60 15.47
N ALA A 250 -0.53 -2.25 14.80
CA ALA A 250 -0.58 -2.12 13.34
C ALA A 250 -0.02 -0.78 12.86
#